data_416a41110ae35e1ec5afcd653d13e9a5
#
_entry.id   416a41110ae35e1ec5afcd653d13e9a5
#
_cell.length_a   1.000
_cell.length_b   1.000
_cell.length_c   1.000
_cell.angle_alpha   90.00
_cell.angle_beta   90.00
_cell.angle_gamma   90.00
#
_symmetry.space_group_name_H-M   'P 1'
#
loop_
_entity.id
_entity.type
_entity.pdbx_description
1 polymer ?
#
loop_
_entity_poly.entity_id
_entity_poly.type
_entity_poly.pdbx_seq_one_letter_code
_entity_poly.pdbx_strand_id
1 'polypeptide(L)'
;MNRERTAQVTPPESSAESPAVRYENLPLVVLAGRPNVGKSTLFNRLIGKRRAITDPQPGVTRDPIEEECTLRGTDKKVLLVDTGGFRLEREGLDELVVARALAYIERSDLVLFMVDVSEITPEDEEFAALLRLYADKLMLVVNKADSPERDALVWTHAQWGFEPVFFVSAEHNRNIDELAEVIAAHLDFSHVREVALEKADIRIAIMGKPNTGKSTLLNALVGQERSIVSAEPGTTRDIVESRFLYKGRGISVLDTAGIRRKKKVTDNVEYYSVVRSIAVVNRADVVILLIDAKEGLSEQDKKIAAFAVEAGRPVVLALSKWDTMPTMKNAFEAARDRLRFFFGQMAYAPVVAISAKEGQGIDRLMGTVVSLYGKANKVIETSRLNQAVAAWMGATPPPAGPRTHFKLRYAVQAFVNPQRFIFFVTRPEAVTESYRSFLKNKIRLEFGLDGIPIQLELRASRKDRQWG
;
A
#
# COMPACT_ATOMS: atom_id res chain seq x y z
N MET A 1 -1.94 -59.31 41.35
CA MET A 1 -0.78 -58.88 40.54
C MET A 1 -1.25 -58.51 39.16
N ASN A 2 -1.70 -57.26 38.96
CA ASN A 2 -2.09 -56.73 37.66
C ASN A 2 -1.14 -55.56 37.36
N ARG A 3 -0.33 -55.74 36.30
CA ARG A 3 0.56 -54.70 35.77
C ARG A 3 -0.26 -53.88 34.77
N GLU A 4 -0.57 -52.64 35.12
CA GLU A 4 -1.04 -51.63 34.22
C GLU A 4 0.04 -51.28 33.19
N ARG A 5 -0.29 -51.47 31.92
CA ARG A 5 0.52 -50.98 30.80
C ARG A 5 0.12 -49.55 30.55
N THR A 6 0.98 -48.62 30.92
CA THR A 6 0.95 -47.22 30.51
C THR A 6 1.24 -47.15 28.99
N ALA A 7 0.20 -46.84 28.21
CA ALA A 7 0.37 -46.49 26.80
C ALA A 7 0.96 -45.07 26.70
N GLN A 8 2.16 -44.96 26.20
CA GLN A 8 2.76 -43.68 25.80
C GLN A 8 1.99 -43.15 24.59
N VAL A 9 1.24 -42.06 24.79
CA VAL A 9 0.64 -41.27 23.73
C VAL A 9 1.76 -40.44 23.11
N THR A 10 2.24 -40.80 21.93
CA THR A 10 3.07 -39.98 21.07
C THR A 10 2.27 -38.75 20.65
N PRO A 11 2.82 -37.53 20.79
CA PRO A 11 2.15 -36.35 20.26
C PRO A 11 2.05 -36.45 18.73
N PRO A 12 0.95 -35.93 18.10
CA PRO A 12 0.83 -35.94 16.68
C PRO A 12 1.95 -35.12 16.05
N GLU A 13 2.60 -35.69 15.04
CA GLU A 13 3.56 -35.00 14.19
C GLU A 13 2.98 -33.67 13.72
N SER A 14 3.71 -32.59 13.96
CA SER A 14 3.38 -31.27 13.49
C SER A 14 3.17 -31.34 11.97
N SER A 15 1.95 -31.11 11.52
CA SER A 15 1.64 -30.86 10.12
C SER A 15 2.61 -29.75 9.64
N ALA A 16 3.54 -30.11 8.78
CA ALA A 16 4.40 -29.15 8.09
C ALA A 16 3.48 -28.17 7.37
N GLU A 17 3.39 -26.94 7.89
CA GLU A 17 2.76 -25.84 7.18
C GLU A 17 3.45 -25.72 5.84
N SER A 18 2.69 -25.86 4.76
CA SER A 18 3.18 -25.60 3.41
C SER A 18 3.85 -24.23 3.41
N PRO A 19 5.06 -24.06 2.84
CA PRO A 19 5.74 -22.78 2.83
C PRO A 19 4.80 -21.74 2.24
N ALA A 20 4.61 -20.63 2.96
CA ALA A 20 3.81 -19.54 2.46
C ALA A 20 4.44 -19.06 1.16
N VAL A 21 3.65 -19.03 0.10
CA VAL A 21 4.08 -18.71 -1.26
C VAL A 21 3.70 -17.28 -1.57
N ARG A 22 4.63 -16.51 -2.15
CA ARG A 22 4.38 -15.19 -2.72
C ARG A 22 4.45 -15.29 -4.24
N TYR A 23 3.64 -14.49 -4.91
CA TYR A 23 3.69 -14.35 -6.35
C TYR A 23 4.35 -13.03 -6.73
N GLU A 24 5.31 -13.08 -7.64
CA GLU A 24 5.96 -11.90 -8.22
C GLU A 24 5.47 -11.69 -9.65
N ASN A 25 5.50 -10.44 -10.11
CA ASN A 25 5.06 -10.03 -11.45
C ASN A 25 3.61 -10.42 -11.76
N LEU A 26 2.73 -10.30 -10.77
CA LEU A 26 1.29 -10.48 -11.00
C LEU A 26 0.79 -9.40 -11.97
N PRO A 27 -0.03 -9.77 -12.98
CA PRO A 27 -0.69 -8.78 -13.82
C PRO A 27 -1.55 -7.83 -12.96
N LEU A 28 -1.45 -6.55 -13.26
CA LEU A 28 -2.14 -5.47 -12.54
C LEU A 28 -3.43 -5.11 -13.27
N VAL A 29 -4.57 -5.36 -12.61
CA VAL A 29 -5.91 -5.02 -13.11
C VAL A 29 -6.47 -3.85 -12.30
N VAL A 30 -6.85 -2.77 -12.96
CA VAL A 30 -7.34 -1.54 -12.31
C VAL A 30 -8.81 -1.31 -12.65
N LEU A 31 -9.65 -1.13 -11.62
CA LEU A 31 -11.03 -0.69 -11.78
C LEU A 31 -11.07 0.84 -11.78
N ALA A 32 -11.50 1.43 -12.89
CA ALA A 32 -11.65 2.86 -13.09
C ALA A 32 -13.11 3.23 -13.40
N GLY A 33 -13.51 4.48 -13.15
CA GLY A 33 -14.86 5.02 -13.42
C GLY A 33 -15.35 5.94 -12.31
N ARG A 34 -16.45 6.66 -12.55
CA ARG A 34 -17.05 7.60 -11.60
C ARG A 34 -17.50 6.94 -10.29
N PRO A 35 -17.75 7.70 -9.22
CA PRO A 35 -18.34 7.17 -7.99
C PRO A 35 -19.68 6.46 -8.25
N ASN A 36 -19.99 5.45 -7.43
CA ASN A 36 -21.28 4.73 -7.40
C ASN A 36 -21.61 3.86 -8.64
N VAL A 37 -20.72 3.68 -9.61
CA VAL A 37 -20.94 2.72 -10.71
C VAL A 37 -20.79 1.26 -10.27
N GLY A 38 -20.38 1.00 -9.04
CA GLY A 38 -20.29 -0.35 -8.47
C GLY A 38 -18.89 -0.97 -8.46
N LYS A 39 -17.79 -0.18 -8.61
CA LYS A 39 -16.41 -0.67 -8.59
C LYS A 39 -16.09 -1.54 -7.38
N SER A 40 -16.34 -1.03 -6.17
CA SER A 40 -16.07 -1.77 -4.93
C SER A 40 -16.94 -3.02 -4.79
N THR A 41 -18.13 -3.05 -5.39
CA THR A 41 -18.98 -4.24 -5.43
C THR A 41 -18.37 -5.28 -6.35
N LEU A 42 -17.98 -4.88 -7.57
CA LEU A 42 -17.31 -5.77 -8.52
C LEU A 42 -15.97 -6.30 -7.97
N PHE A 43 -15.17 -5.41 -7.37
CA PHE A 43 -13.93 -5.77 -6.69
C PHE A 43 -14.17 -6.91 -5.68
N ASN A 44 -15.14 -6.76 -4.77
CA ASN A 44 -15.46 -7.78 -3.77
C ASN A 44 -15.97 -9.09 -4.39
N ARG A 45 -16.64 -9.03 -5.54
CA ARG A 45 -17.10 -10.22 -6.26
C ARG A 45 -15.94 -10.98 -6.89
N LEU A 46 -15.03 -10.27 -7.56
CA LEU A 46 -13.87 -10.87 -8.22
C LEU A 46 -12.91 -11.53 -7.22
N ILE A 47 -12.70 -10.94 -6.04
CA ILE A 47 -11.84 -11.52 -5.00
C ILE A 47 -12.54 -12.60 -4.14
N GLY A 48 -13.85 -12.81 -4.31
CA GLY A 48 -14.63 -13.78 -3.53
C GLY A 48 -14.72 -13.48 -2.02
N LYS A 49 -14.34 -12.29 -1.58
CA LYS A 49 -14.33 -11.85 -0.16
C LYS A 49 -14.85 -10.42 -0.04
N ARG A 50 -15.49 -10.09 1.10
CA ARG A 50 -15.89 -8.69 1.39
C ARG A 50 -14.70 -7.90 1.95
N ARG A 51 -14.00 -7.16 1.09
CA ARG A 51 -12.89 -6.27 1.51
C ARG A 51 -13.09 -4.80 1.14
N ALA A 52 -13.63 -4.49 -0.02
CA ALA A 52 -13.98 -3.11 -0.38
C ALA A 52 -15.32 -2.70 0.25
N ILE A 53 -15.41 -1.45 0.72
CA ILE A 53 -16.61 -0.90 1.35
C ILE A 53 -17.58 -0.46 0.27
N THR A 54 -18.79 -1.04 0.26
CA THR A 54 -19.84 -0.74 -0.71
C THR A 54 -20.80 0.38 -0.27
N ASP A 55 -20.57 1.01 0.90
CA ASP A 55 -21.53 1.98 1.47
C ASP A 55 -21.14 3.42 1.09
N PRO A 56 -22.04 4.19 0.46
CA PRO A 56 -21.76 5.55 0.00
C PRO A 56 -21.89 6.55 1.16
N GLN A 57 -20.81 6.84 1.88
CA GLN A 57 -20.75 8.07 2.66
C GLN A 57 -19.98 9.13 1.88
N PRO A 58 -20.59 10.27 1.55
CA PRO A 58 -19.91 11.38 0.87
C PRO A 58 -18.83 11.98 1.77
N GLY A 59 -17.63 12.18 1.25
CA GLY A 59 -16.59 12.98 1.91
C GLY A 59 -15.42 12.20 2.54
N VAL A 60 -15.32 10.89 2.37
CA VAL A 60 -14.12 10.13 2.79
C VAL A 60 -13.23 9.93 1.57
N THR A 61 -12.05 10.55 1.55
CA THR A 61 -10.98 10.28 0.58
C THR A 61 -10.65 8.78 0.63
N ARG A 62 -10.97 8.07 -0.44
CA ARG A 62 -10.72 6.63 -0.55
C ARG A 62 -9.39 6.41 -1.23
N ASP A 63 -8.40 5.97 -0.46
CA ASP A 63 -7.17 5.46 -1.03
C ASP A 63 -7.47 4.22 -1.90
N PRO A 64 -6.76 4.03 -3.04
CA PRO A 64 -6.87 2.81 -3.83
C PRO A 64 -6.63 1.57 -2.98
N ILE A 65 -7.49 0.57 -3.14
CA ILE A 65 -7.37 -0.70 -2.43
C ILE A 65 -6.72 -1.71 -3.37
N GLU A 66 -5.54 -2.19 -3.01
CA GLU A 66 -4.84 -3.27 -3.71
C GLU A 66 -5.09 -4.60 -3.02
N GLU A 67 -5.36 -5.64 -3.79
CA GLU A 67 -5.49 -7.00 -3.28
C GLU A 67 -4.94 -8.02 -4.28
N GLU A 68 -4.03 -8.86 -3.80
CA GLU A 68 -3.63 -10.06 -4.52
C GLU A 68 -4.77 -11.08 -4.41
N CYS A 69 -5.28 -11.54 -5.53
CA CYS A 69 -6.39 -12.49 -5.55
C CYS A 69 -6.27 -13.49 -6.69
N THR A 70 -6.89 -14.67 -6.51
CA THR A 70 -7.15 -15.58 -7.61
C THR A 70 -8.46 -15.15 -8.26
N LEU A 71 -8.45 -14.92 -9.57
CA LEU A 71 -9.65 -14.58 -10.32
C LEU A 71 -10.67 -15.72 -10.20
N ARG A 72 -11.89 -15.34 -9.87
CA ARG A 72 -12.97 -16.28 -9.62
C ARG A 72 -13.21 -17.21 -10.82
N GLY A 73 -13.40 -18.49 -10.57
CA GLY A 73 -13.57 -19.50 -11.64
C GLY A 73 -12.29 -19.89 -12.37
N THR A 74 -11.14 -19.32 -12.03
CA THR A 74 -9.84 -19.59 -12.65
C THR A 74 -8.78 -19.96 -11.63
N ASP A 75 -7.61 -20.43 -12.09
CA ASP A 75 -6.39 -20.62 -11.30
C ASP A 75 -5.45 -19.37 -11.36
N LYS A 76 -5.85 -18.35 -12.10
CA LYS A 76 -5.03 -17.19 -12.43
C LYS A 76 -5.01 -16.17 -11.29
N LYS A 77 -3.82 -15.75 -10.88
CA LYS A 77 -3.63 -14.73 -9.85
C LYS A 77 -3.29 -13.39 -10.45
N VAL A 78 -3.91 -12.34 -9.90
CA VAL A 78 -3.73 -10.95 -10.32
C VAL A 78 -3.59 -10.04 -9.11
N LEU A 79 -3.02 -8.86 -9.32
CA LEU A 79 -3.12 -7.74 -8.40
C LEU A 79 -4.29 -6.86 -8.84
N LEU A 80 -5.38 -6.88 -8.09
CA LEU A 80 -6.60 -6.12 -8.39
C LEU A 80 -6.58 -4.81 -7.59
N VAL A 81 -6.89 -3.68 -8.26
CA VAL A 81 -6.92 -2.36 -7.65
C VAL A 81 -8.27 -1.71 -7.83
N ASP A 82 -8.93 -1.37 -6.72
CA ASP A 82 -10.08 -0.47 -6.70
C ASP A 82 -9.59 0.97 -6.49
N THR A 83 -9.70 1.82 -7.50
CA THR A 83 -9.28 3.22 -7.41
C THR A 83 -10.19 4.09 -6.52
N GLY A 84 -11.24 3.48 -5.98
CA GLY A 84 -12.25 4.25 -5.25
C GLY A 84 -13.07 5.17 -6.08
N GLY A 85 -13.91 5.84 -6.20
CA GLY A 85 -14.49 6.83 -7.13
C GLY A 85 -13.81 8.17 -6.88
N PHE A 86 -12.86 8.51 -7.71
CA PHE A 86 -12.33 9.87 -7.72
C PHE A 86 -13.20 10.74 -8.64
N ARG A 87 -13.38 12.01 -8.25
CA ARG A 87 -14.03 13.03 -9.06
C ARG A 87 -12.95 13.82 -9.80
N LEU A 88 -13.22 14.20 -11.03
CA LEU A 88 -12.35 15.05 -11.84
C LEU A 88 -12.47 16.56 -11.48
N GLU A 89 -13.10 16.90 -10.36
CA GLU A 89 -13.28 18.29 -9.92
C GLU A 89 -11.95 18.98 -9.61
N ARG A 90 -11.79 20.19 -10.13
CA ARG A 90 -10.53 20.94 -10.33
C ARG A 90 -10.02 21.74 -9.12
N GLU A 91 -10.42 21.50 -7.89
CA GLU A 91 -9.95 22.33 -6.77
C GLU A 91 -9.23 21.55 -5.66
N GLY A 92 -7.92 21.73 -5.60
CA GLY A 92 -7.05 21.55 -4.43
C GLY A 92 -6.61 20.12 -4.13
N LEU A 93 -7.23 19.42 -3.20
CA LEU A 93 -6.84 18.08 -2.71
C LEU A 93 -7.10 16.93 -3.69
N ASP A 94 -7.95 17.14 -4.67
CA ASP A 94 -8.38 16.12 -5.62
C ASP A 94 -7.37 15.85 -6.75
N GLU A 95 -6.47 16.78 -7.07
CA GLU A 95 -5.38 16.55 -8.04
C GLU A 95 -4.47 15.37 -7.64
N LEU A 96 -4.26 15.18 -6.35
CA LEU A 96 -3.42 14.10 -5.82
C LEU A 96 -4.10 12.74 -5.98
N VAL A 97 -5.42 12.68 -5.84
CA VAL A 97 -6.22 11.46 -5.99
C VAL A 97 -6.30 11.06 -7.47
N VAL A 98 -6.51 12.03 -8.36
CA VAL A 98 -6.48 11.82 -9.81
C VAL A 98 -5.09 11.35 -10.27
N ALA A 99 -4.03 12.00 -9.82
CA ALA A 99 -2.66 11.60 -10.14
C ALA A 99 -2.34 10.17 -9.70
N ARG A 100 -2.84 9.74 -8.55
CA ARG A 100 -2.66 8.35 -8.07
C ARG A 100 -3.39 7.34 -8.94
N ALA A 101 -4.64 7.61 -9.29
CA ALA A 101 -5.42 6.72 -10.14
C ALA A 101 -4.78 6.60 -11.53
N LEU A 102 -4.32 7.71 -12.12
CA LEU A 102 -3.59 7.72 -13.39
C LEU A 102 -2.28 6.91 -13.30
N ALA A 103 -1.55 7.00 -12.18
CA ALA A 103 -0.34 6.22 -11.97
C ALA A 103 -0.61 4.70 -11.94
N TYR A 104 -1.77 4.27 -11.42
CA TYR A 104 -2.18 2.88 -11.51
C TYR A 104 -2.59 2.49 -12.92
N ILE A 105 -3.37 3.32 -13.60
CA ILE A 105 -3.81 3.10 -14.98
C ILE A 105 -2.60 3.01 -15.91
N GLU A 106 -1.62 3.89 -15.79
CA GLU A 106 -0.41 3.88 -16.62
C GLU A 106 0.36 2.56 -16.50
N ARG A 107 0.45 2.02 -15.30
CA ARG A 107 1.19 0.79 -14.99
C ARG A 107 0.38 -0.49 -15.15
N SER A 108 -0.94 -0.39 -15.27
CA SER A 108 -1.79 -1.57 -15.37
C SER A 108 -1.55 -2.36 -16.64
N ASP A 109 -1.77 -3.66 -16.56
CA ASP A 109 -1.83 -4.56 -17.71
C ASP A 109 -3.24 -4.56 -18.31
N LEU A 110 -4.26 -4.28 -17.50
CA LEU A 110 -5.66 -4.15 -17.92
C LEU A 110 -6.38 -3.10 -17.09
N VAL A 111 -7.16 -2.25 -17.75
CA VAL A 111 -8.08 -1.27 -17.14
C VAL A 111 -9.51 -1.72 -17.37
N LEU A 112 -10.26 -1.95 -16.29
CA LEU A 112 -11.70 -2.17 -16.34
C LEU A 112 -12.39 -0.82 -16.17
N PHE A 113 -12.80 -0.20 -17.28
CA PHE A 113 -13.57 1.05 -17.23
C PHE A 113 -15.03 0.73 -16.95
N MET A 114 -15.49 1.06 -15.74
CA MET A 114 -16.82 0.75 -15.26
C MET A 114 -17.77 1.90 -15.41
N VAL A 115 -18.93 1.61 -16.01
CA VAL A 115 -20.04 2.56 -16.21
C VAL A 115 -21.37 1.94 -15.77
N ASP A 116 -22.37 2.79 -15.53
CA ASP A 116 -23.73 2.36 -15.20
C ASP A 116 -24.57 2.18 -16.47
N VAL A 117 -25.24 1.04 -16.61
CA VAL A 117 -26.08 0.74 -17.81
C VAL A 117 -27.20 1.74 -17.99
N SER A 118 -27.72 2.34 -16.90
CA SER A 118 -28.93 3.17 -16.92
C SER A 118 -28.71 4.58 -17.46
N GLU A 119 -27.48 5.10 -17.43
CA GLU A 119 -27.18 6.48 -17.85
C GLU A 119 -25.71 6.68 -18.22
N ILE A 120 -25.47 7.53 -19.20
CA ILE A 120 -24.16 8.12 -19.50
C ILE A 120 -24.15 9.52 -18.95
N THR A 121 -23.21 9.83 -18.07
CA THR A 121 -23.06 11.17 -17.49
C THR A 121 -21.89 11.92 -18.12
N PRO A 122 -21.84 13.27 -18.00
CA PRO A 122 -20.68 14.05 -18.44
C PRO A 122 -19.36 13.58 -17.79
N GLU A 123 -19.40 13.10 -16.53
CA GLU A 123 -18.25 12.51 -15.86
C GLU A 123 -17.77 11.24 -16.57
N ASP A 124 -18.67 10.40 -17.07
CA ASP A 124 -18.31 9.18 -17.83
C ASP A 124 -17.65 9.56 -19.16
N GLU A 125 -18.10 10.62 -19.83
CA GLU A 125 -17.49 11.13 -21.07
C GLU A 125 -16.09 11.70 -20.83
N GLU A 126 -15.90 12.45 -19.74
CA GLU A 126 -14.56 12.93 -19.33
C GLU A 126 -13.61 11.78 -19.03
N PHE A 127 -14.07 10.75 -18.32
CA PHE A 127 -13.30 9.53 -18.08
C PHE A 127 -12.97 8.82 -19.39
N ALA A 128 -13.93 8.65 -20.28
CA ALA A 128 -13.73 8.02 -21.57
C ALA A 128 -12.67 8.77 -22.41
N ALA A 129 -12.72 10.11 -22.42
CA ALA A 129 -11.75 10.95 -23.11
C ALA A 129 -10.32 10.76 -22.53
N LEU A 130 -10.20 10.74 -21.20
CA LEU A 130 -8.93 10.53 -20.50
C LEU A 130 -8.36 9.14 -20.77
N LEU A 131 -9.21 8.11 -20.79
CA LEU A 131 -8.80 6.72 -20.93
C LEU A 131 -8.50 6.32 -22.38
N ARG A 132 -8.80 7.16 -23.38
CA ARG A 132 -8.46 6.90 -24.79
C ARG A 132 -6.97 6.65 -25.05
N LEU A 133 -6.10 7.25 -24.23
CA LEU A 133 -4.65 7.03 -24.31
C LEU A 133 -4.24 5.60 -23.93
N TYR A 134 -5.14 4.84 -23.33
CA TYR A 134 -4.91 3.48 -22.82
C TYR A 134 -5.87 2.47 -23.45
N ALA A 135 -6.46 2.79 -24.61
CA ALA A 135 -7.47 1.96 -25.26
C ALA A 135 -7.00 0.53 -25.58
N ASP A 136 -5.71 0.36 -25.83
CA ASP A 136 -5.06 -0.93 -26.10
C ASP A 136 -5.12 -1.95 -24.94
N LYS A 137 -5.32 -1.45 -23.73
CA LYS A 137 -5.42 -2.25 -22.51
C LYS A 137 -6.68 -1.96 -21.70
N LEU A 138 -7.71 -1.44 -22.36
CA LEU A 138 -8.96 -1.07 -21.72
C LEU A 138 -10.08 -2.04 -22.10
N MET A 139 -10.85 -2.48 -21.12
CA MET A 139 -12.09 -3.22 -21.27
C MET A 139 -13.24 -2.39 -20.69
N LEU A 140 -14.27 -2.14 -21.48
CA LEU A 140 -15.47 -1.44 -21.01
C LEU A 140 -16.38 -2.41 -20.27
N VAL A 141 -16.66 -2.13 -19.00
CA VAL A 141 -17.55 -2.95 -18.16
C VAL A 141 -18.80 -2.17 -17.81
N VAL A 142 -19.91 -2.53 -18.43
CA VAL A 142 -21.23 -1.92 -18.19
C VAL A 142 -21.89 -2.67 -17.04
N ASN A 143 -22.02 -2.02 -15.89
CA ASN A 143 -22.57 -2.61 -14.66
C ASN A 143 -24.05 -2.28 -14.46
N LYS A 144 -24.71 -2.96 -13.52
CA LYS A 144 -26.15 -2.89 -13.20
C LYS A 144 -27.07 -3.37 -14.32
N ALA A 145 -26.56 -4.25 -15.18
CA ALA A 145 -27.35 -4.98 -16.17
C ALA A 145 -28.13 -6.12 -15.49
N ASP A 146 -29.17 -5.76 -14.74
CA ASP A 146 -29.87 -6.66 -13.83
C ASP A 146 -30.98 -7.44 -14.53
N SER A 147 -31.42 -7.01 -15.72
CA SER A 147 -32.50 -7.63 -16.48
C SER A 147 -32.23 -7.63 -17.99
N PRO A 148 -32.91 -8.51 -18.79
CA PRO A 148 -32.77 -8.53 -20.23
C PRO A 148 -33.11 -7.21 -20.95
N GLU A 149 -34.02 -6.42 -20.38
CA GLU A 149 -34.37 -5.11 -20.93
C GLU A 149 -33.19 -4.13 -20.81
N ARG A 150 -32.41 -4.22 -19.70
CA ARG A 150 -31.21 -3.41 -19.51
C ARG A 150 -30.03 -3.87 -20.36
N ASP A 151 -30.00 -5.14 -20.75
CA ASP A 151 -28.96 -5.67 -21.63
C ASP A 151 -28.97 -4.95 -23.00
N ALA A 152 -30.15 -4.55 -23.48
CA ALA A 152 -30.28 -3.82 -24.74
C ALA A 152 -29.64 -2.43 -24.68
N LEU A 153 -29.56 -1.82 -23.47
CA LEU A 153 -28.96 -0.49 -23.26
C LEU A 153 -27.41 -0.51 -23.25
N VAL A 154 -26.80 -1.68 -23.09
CA VAL A 154 -25.33 -1.82 -23.07
C VAL A 154 -24.71 -1.24 -24.34
N TRP A 155 -25.33 -1.42 -25.48
CA TRP A 155 -24.84 -0.98 -26.78
C TRP A 155 -24.79 0.54 -26.93
N THR A 156 -25.51 1.31 -26.10
CA THR A 156 -25.41 2.78 -26.10
C THR A 156 -24.03 3.26 -25.65
N HIS A 157 -23.34 2.46 -24.81
CA HIS A 157 -22.00 2.74 -24.32
C HIS A 157 -20.90 2.38 -25.33
N ALA A 158 -21.21 1.54 -26.33
CA ALA A 158 -20.28 1.17 -27.39
C ALA A 158 -19.88 2.36 -28.31
N GLN A 159 -20.61 3.48 -28.25
CA GLN A 159 -20.28 4.71 -29.00
C GLN A 159 -18.88 5.26 -28.72
N TRP A 160 -18.27 4.92 -27.58
CA TRP A 160 -16.91 5.35 -27.25
C TRP A 160 -15.83 4.56 -28.01
N GLY A 161 -16.20 3.43 -28.66
CA GLY A 161 -15.27 2.61 -29.46
C GLY A 161 -14.25 1.84 -28.62
N PHE A 162 -14.53 1.60 -27.33
CA PHE A 162 -13.71 0.71 -26.52
C PHE A 162 -14.13 -0.73 -26.72
N GLU A 163 -13.18 -1.60 -26.95
CA GLU A 163 -13.42 -3.05 -27.12
C GLU A 163 -12.39 -3.82 -26.27
N PRO A 164 -12.82 -4.94 -25.62
CA PRO A 164 -14.16 -5.51 -25.60
C PRO A 164 -15.12 -4.75 -24.68
N VAL A 165 -16.42 -4.87 -24.97
CA VAL A 165 -17.51 -4.41 -24.08
C VAL A 165 -18.08 -5.63 -23.36
N PHE A 166 -18.14 -5.54 -22.04
CA PHE A 166 -18.69 -6.60 -21.19
C PHE A 166 -19.78 -6.06 -20.25
N PHE A 167 -20.84 -6.79 -20.02
CA PHE A 167 -21.90 -6.35 -19.13
C PHE A 167 -22.07 -7.29 -17.94
N VAL A 168 -22.28 -6.71 -16.77
CA VAL A 168 -22.40 -7.43 -15.51
C VAL A 168 -23.49 -6.85 -14.61
N SER A 169 -23.97 -7.64 -13.66
CA SER A 169 -24.58 -7.14 -12.45
C SER A 169 -23.75 -7.57 -11.24
N ALA A 170 -22.91 -6.67 -10.75
CA ALA A 170 -22.05 -6.94 -9.60
C ALA A 170 -22.86 -7.18 -8.32
N GLU A 171 -24.03 -6.55 -8.17
CA GLU A 171 -24.93 -6.77 -7.03
C GLU A 171 -25.54 -8.15 -7.04
N HIS A 172 -26.06 -8.60 -8.20
CA HIS A 172 -26.74 -9.88 -8.38
C HIS A 172 -25.82 -11.02 -8.82
N ASN A 173 -24.51 -10.76 -8.90
CA ASN A 173 -23.50 -11.75 -9.29
C ASN A 173 -23.73 -12.35 -10.69
N ARG A 174 -24.22 -11.53 -11.63
CA ARG A 174 -24.50 -11.95 -13.01
C ARG A 174 -23.29 -11.65 -13.90
N ASN A 175 -22.87 -12.61 -14.72
CA ASN A 175 -21.76 -12.55 -15.66
C ASN A 175 -20.39 -12.25 -15.00
N ILE A 176 -20.22 -12.53 -13.69
CA ILE A 176 -18.96 -12.24 -12.98
C ILE A 176 -17.92 -13.32 -13.27
N ASP A 177 -18.32 -14.58 -13.37
CA ASP A 177 -17.42 -15.69 -13.66
C ASP A 177 -16.90 -15.58 -15.11
N GLU A 178 -17.78 -15.26 -16.06
CA GLU A 178 -17.43 -15.01 -17.45
C GLU A 178 -16.50 -13.80 -17.60
N LEU A 179 -16.76 -12.71 -16.86
CA LEU A 179 -15.86 -11.56 -16.84
C LEU A 179 -14.46 -11.95 -16.33
N ALA A 180 -14.38 -12.75 -15.28
CA ALA A 180 -13.11 -13.21 -14.72
C ALA A 180 -12.32 -14.08 -15.73
N GLU A 181 -12.99 -14.95 -16.48
CA GLU A 181 -12.40 -15.74 -17.56
C GLU A 181 -11.86 -14.86 -18.69
N VAL A 182 -12.65 -13.85 -19.11
CA VAL A 182 -12.23 -12.89 -20.14
C VAL A 182 -11.05 -12.05 -19.68
N ILE A 183 -11.03 -11.58 -18.43
CA ILE A 183 -9.89 -10.91 -17.83
C ILE A 183 -8.65 -11.81 -17.88
N ALA A 184 -8.78 -13.08 -17.47
CA ALA A 184 -7.68 -14.03 -17.48
C ALA A 184 -7.14 -14.29 -18.89
N ALA A 185 -8.01 -14.30 -19.92
CA ALA A 185 -7.63 -14.50 -21.31
C ALA A 185 -6.87 -13.28 -21.92
N HIS A 186 -7.11 -12.06 -21.41
CA HIS A 186 -6.46 -10.84 -21.89
C HIS A 186 -5.10 -10.55 -21.23
N LEU A 187 -4.76 -11.25 -20.14
CA LEU A 187 -3.56 -11.00 -19.38
C LEU A 187 -2.44 -11.99 -19.73
N ASP A 188 -1.21 -11.50 -19.72
CA ASP A 188 -0.01 -12.34 -19.87
C ASP A 188 0.47 -12.80 -18.48
N PHE A 189 0.42 -14.10 -18.24
CA PHE A 189 0.90 -14.73 -17.01
C PHE A 189 2.29 -15.39 -17.17
N SER A 190 2.94 -15.26 -18.33
CA SER A 190 4.24 -15.90 -18.59
C SER A 190 5.35 -15.43 -17.66
N HIS A 191 5.20 -14.22 -17.12
CA HIS A 191 6.16 -13.60 -16.20
C HIS A 191 5.82 -13.79 -14.72
N VAL A 192 4.68 -14.41 -14.39
CA VAL A 192 4.30 -14.69 -13.01
C VAL A 192 5.20 -15.78 -12.46
N ARG A 193 5.88 -15.48 -11.36
CA ARG A 193 6.76 -16.43 -10.68
C ARG A 193 6.22 -16.73 -9.28
N GLU A 194 6.14 -18.00 -8.97
CA GLU A 194 5.88 -18.48 -7.63
C GLU A 194 7.21 -18.52 -6.87
N VAL A 195 7.34 -17.70 -5.83
CA VAL A 195 8.56 -17.64 -5.01
C VAL A 195 8.24 -18.22 -3.65
N ALA A 196 8.92 -19.34 -3.31
CA ALA A 196 8.84 -19.89 -1.96
C ALA A 196 9.35 -18.85 -0.95
N LEU A 197 8.58 -18.62 0.10
CA LEU A 197 8.83 -17.57 1.12
C LEU A 197 10.09 -17.77 1.96
N GLU A 198 10.94 -18.76 1.63
CA GLU A 198 12.13 -19.01 2.47
C GLU A 198 13.07 -17.81 2.61
N LYS A 199 13.07 -16.85 1.68
CA LYS A 199 13.82 -15.57 1.84
C LYS A 199 13.40 -14.53 0.80
N ALA A 200 12.14 -14.06 0.81
CA ALA A 200 11.79 -12.91 0.00
C ALA A 200 12.71 -11.73 0.33
N ASP A 201 13.35 -11.14 -0.70
CA ASP A 201 14.19 -9.97 -0.55
C ASP A 201 13.41 -8.81 0.06
N ILE A 202 14.05 -8.05 0.93
CA ILE A 202 13.48 -6.80 1.41
C ILE A 202 13.63 -5.76 0.30
N ARG A 203 12.53 -5.24 -0.21
CA ARG A 203 12.54 -4.19 -1.23
C ARG A 203 12.65 -2.83 -0.57
N ILE A 204 13.70 -2.10 -0.90
CA ILE A 204 13.93 -0.76 -0.38
C ILE A 204 13.84 0.28 -1.48
N ALA A 205 13.26 1.43 -1.15
CA ALA A 205 13.28 2.62 -1.99
C ALA A 205 14.23 3.66 -1.38
N ILE A 206 15.21 4.15 -2.15
CA ILE A 206 16.11 5.22 -1.74
C ILE A 206 15.59 6.53 -2.34
N MET A 207 15.02 7.38 -1.48
CA MET A 207 14.35 8.61 -1.85
C MET A 207 15.08 9.83 -1.29
N GLY A 208 14.72 11.00 -1.77
CA GLY A 208 15.29 12.29 -1.33
C GLY A 208 15.54 13.23 -2.51
N LYS A 209 15.71 14.52 -2.24
CA LYS A 209 15.95 15.56 -3.25
C LYS A 209 17.22 15.28 -4.07
N PRO A 210 17.43 15.95 -5.21
CA PRO A 210 18.67 15.85 -5.98
C PRO A 210 19.90 16.16 -5.10
N ASN A 211 21.02 15.50 -5.39
CA ASN A 211 22.31 15.68 -4.72
C ASN A 211 22.39 15.29 -3.22
N THR A 212 21.40 14.63 -2.64
CA THR A 212 21.45 14.10 -1.26
C THR A 212 22.34 12.86 -1.09
N GLY A 213 22.94 12.35 -2.17
CA GLY A 213 23.85 11.20 -2.10
C GLY A 213 23.21 9.84 -2.39
N LYS A 214 22.05 9.80 -3.03
CA LYS A 214 21.36 8.53 -3.40
C LYS A 214 22.25 7.56 -4.19
N SER A 215 22.90 8.05 -5.24
CA SER A 215 23.81 7.23 -6.08
C SER A 215 25.03 6.76 -5.30
N THR A 216 25.57 7.62 -4.41
CA THR A 216 26.70 7.28 -3.57
C THR A 216 26.35 6.19 -2.56
N LEU A 217 25.14 6.28 -1.94
CA LEU A 217 24.64 5.25 -1.03
C LEU A 217 24.41 3.94 -1.77
N LEU A 218 23.77 3.96 -2.95
CA LEU A 218 23.56 2.76 -3.75
C LEU A 218 24.88 2.07 -4.09
N ASN A 219 25.90 2.83 -4.52
CA ASN A 219 27.21 2.26 -4.84
C ASN A 219 27.91 1.70 -3.60
N ALA A 220 27.78 2.35 -2.44
CA ALA A 220 28.32 1.86 -1.19
C ALA A 220 27.65 0.56 -0.72
N LEU A 221 26.33 0.44 -0.90
CA LEU A 221 25.58 -0.78 -0.56
C LEU A 221 25.94 -1.95 -1.48
N VAL A 222 26.05 -1.70 -2.78
CA VAL A 222 26.38 -2.74 -3.78
C VAL A 222 27.85 -3.13 -3.74
N GLY A 223 28.74 -2.20 -3.35
CA GLY A 223 30.19 -2.43 -3.34
C GLY A 223 30.75 -3.13 -2.08
N GLN A 224 30.02 -3.13 -0.96
CA GLN A 224 30.49 -3.72 0.31
C GLN A 224 30.29 -5.23 0.42
N GLU A 225 29.36 -5.82 -0.32
CA GLU A 225 29.16 -7.27 -0.35
C GLU A 225 29.12 -7.76 -1.80
N ARG A 226 29.79 -8.90 -2.09
CA ARG A 226 29.90 -9.48 -3.44
C ARG A 226 28.52 -9.62 -4.08
N SER A 227 28.18 -8.68 -4.94
CA SER A 227 26.91 -8.60 -5.65
C SER A 227 26.74 -9.82 -6.55
N ILE A 228 25.67 -10.55 -6.37
CA ILE A 228 25.06 -11.25 -7.48
C ILE A 228 24.31 -10.18 -8.26
N VAL A 229 25.00 -9.54 -9.22
CA VAL A 229 24.36 -8.67 -10.20
C VAL A 229 23.74 -9.59 -11.24
N SER A 230 22.49 -9.97 -11.06
CA SER A 230 21.69 -10.37 -12.21
C SER A 230 20.98 -9.12 -12.75
N ALA A 231 21.71 -8.37 -13.58
CA ALA A 231 21.03 -7.58 -14.60
C ALA A 231 20.55 -8.59 -15.66
N GLU A 232 19.36 -9.15 -15.50
CA GLU A 232 18.69 -9.79 -16.62
C GLU A 232 18.19 -8.66 -17.53
N PRO A 233 18.75 -8.50 -18.76
CA PRO A 233 18.23 -7.56 -19.73
C PRO A 233 17.05 -8.23 -20.42
N GLY A 234 15.87 -7.75 -20.16
CA GLY A 234 14.71 -8.26 -20.91
C GLY A 234 13.39 -7.74 -20.36
N THR A 235 13.08 -6.54 -20.66
CA THR A 235 11.82 -5.93 -21.07
C THR A 235 11.87 -4.43 -20.80
N THR A 236 11.56 -3.64 -21.79
CA THR A 236 11.72 -2.18 -21.86
C THR A 236 10.78 -1.38 -20.94
N ARG A 237 10.18 -1.98 -19.92
CA ARG A 237 9.22 -1.35 -18.97
C ARG A 237 9.57 -1.56 -17.50
N ASP A 238 10.61 -2.34 -17.15
CA ASP A 238 10.89 -2.68 -15.76
C ASP A 238 11.76 -1.63 -15.05
N ILE A 239 11.34 -1.33 -13.83
CA ILE A 239 12.10 -0.56 -12.84
C ILE A 239 13.37 -1.36 -12.57
N VAL A 240 14.53 -0.85 -13.02
CA VAL A 240 15.83 -1.52 -12.84
C VAL A 240 16.07 -1.69 -11.34
N GLU A 241 16.16 -2.92 -10.89
CA GLU A 241 16.45 -3.29 -9.51
C GLU A 241 17.95 -3.64 -9.35
N SER A 242 18.57 -3.17 -8.28
CA SER A 242 19.90 -3.63 -7.86
C SER A 242 19.73 -4.50 -6.63
N ARG A 243 20.29 -5.71 -6.65
CA ARG A 243 20.16 -6.69 -5.57
C ARG A 243 21.51 -6.92 -4.89
N PHE A 244 21.51 -7.02 -3.57
CA PHE A 244 22.68 -7.38 -2.77
C PHE A 244 22.28 -8.19 -1.53
N LEU A 245 23.25 -8.83 -0.88
CA LEU A 245 23.03 -9.55 0.37
C LEU A 245 23.48 -8.70 1.56
N TYR A 246 22.64 -8.63 2.58
CA TYR A 246 23.00 -8.06 3.87
C TYR A 246 22.80 -9.08 4.98
N LYS A 247 23.91 -9.52 5.60
CA LYS A 247 23.90 -10.56 6.66
C LYS A 247 23.10 -11.81 6.25
N GLY A 248 23.30 -12.27 5.03
CA GLY A 248 22.64 -13.45 4.46
C GLY A 248 21.17 -13.23 4.03
N ARG A 249 20.67 -11.99 4.07
CA ARG A 249 19.31 -11.62 3.63
C ARG A 249 19.36 -10.84 2.34
N GLY A 250 18.54 -11.24 1.37
CA GLY A 250 18.42 -10.52 0.10
C GLY A 250 17.78 -9.13 0.29
N ILE A 251 18.37 -8.13 -0.36
CA ILE A 251 17.87 -6.76 -0.40
C ILE A 251 17.79 -6.33 -1.86
N SER A 252 16.62 -5.85 -2.29
CA SER A 252 16.40 -5.29 -3.64
C SER A 252 16.17 -3.80 -3.55
N VAL A 253 16.94 -2.99 -4.30
CA VAL A 253 16.78 -1.54 -4.38
C VAL A 253 15.95 -1.18 -5.59
N LEU A 254 14.79 -0.58 -5.37
CA LEU A 254 13.85 -0.17 -6.42
C LEU A 254 14.33 1.11 -7.13
N ASP A 255 14.01 1.24 -8.44
CA ASP A 255 14.23 2.45 -9.26
C ASP A 255 15.69 2.94 -9.31
N THR A 256 16.62 2.04 -9.50
CA THR A 256 18.04 2.40 -9.63
C THR A 256 18.33 3.23 -10.89
N ALA A 257 17.48 3.17 -11.92
CA ALA A 257 17.59 3.99 -13.14
C ALA A 257 17.41 5.49 -12.86
N GLY A 258 16.47 5.87 -11.99
CA GLY A 258 16.30 7.25 -11.52
C GLY A 258 17.48 7.74 -10.70
N ILE A 259 18.16 6.84 -9.99
CA ILE A 259 19.33 7.13 -9.18
C ILE A 259 20.59 7.33 -10.05
N ARG A 260 20.73 6.58 -11.18
CA ARG A 260 21.93 6.58 -12.05
C ARG A 260 21.91 7.65 -13.13
N ARG A 261 20.78 8.16 -13.59
CA ARG A 261 20.69 9.15 -14.67
C ARG A 261 21.03 10.56 -14.18
N LYS A 262 22.27 11.01 -14.41
CA LYS A 262 22.68 12.42 -14.42
C LYS A 262 22.41 12.99 -15.80
N LYS A 263 21.23 13.47 -16.15
CA LYS A 263 21.06 14.34 -17.32
C LYS A 263 19.96 15.38 -17.09
N LYS A 264 20.30 16.62 -17.57
CA LYS A 264 19.47 17.81 -17.65
C LYS A 264 18.08 17.47 -18.18
N VAL A 265 17.06 17.84 -17.45
CA VAL A 265 15.67 17.74 -17.91
C VAL A 265 14.99 19.06 -17.58
N THR A 266 14.44 19.67 -18.62
CA THR A 266 13.69 20.93 -18.62
C THR A 266 12.19 20.67 -18.42
N ASP A 267 11.59 21.52 -17.68
CA ASP A 267 10.19 21.99 -17.55
C ASP A 267 8.92 21.11 -17.63
N ASN A 268 8.94 19.80 -17.70
CA ASN A 268 7.73 19.00 -17.48
C ASN A 268 7.97 17.84 -16.48
N VAL A 269 8.97 17.94 -15.65
CA VAL A 269 9.61 16.85 -14.89
C VAL A 269 9.01 16.66 -13.51
N GLU A 270 8.36 17.67 -12.93
CA GLU A 270 7.82 17.55 -11.58
C GLU A 270 6.69 16.53 -11.50
N TYR A 271 5.75 16.54 -12.43
CA TYR A 271 4.62 15.61 -12.45
C TYR A 271 5.05 14.15 -12.63
N TYR A 272 5.88 13.87 -13.64
CA TYR A 272 6.43 12.51 -13.84
C TYR A 272 7.31 12.03 -12.68
N SER A 273 8.00 12.96 -12.01
CA SER A 273 8.81 12.64 -10.84
C SER A 273 7.96 12.23 -9.63
N VAL A 274 6.81 12.87 -9.41
CA VAL A 274 5.88 12.55 -8.31
C VAL A 274 5.19 11.20 -8.55
N VAL A 275 4.64 10.98 -9.74
CA VAL A 275 3.96 9.72 -10.12
C VAL A 275 4.92 8.54 -9.96
N ARG A 276 6.17 8.70 -10.43
CA ARG A 276 7.21 7.68 -10.29
C ARG A 276 7.58 7.42 -8.82
N SER A 277 7.66 8.47 -8.01
CA SER A 277 7.94 8.35 -6.58
C SER A 277 6.85 7.56 -5.85
N ILE A 278 5.59 7.83 -6.14
CA ILE A 278 4.44 7.09 -5.60
C ILE A 278 4.51 5.60 -6.00
N ALA A 279 4.77 5.32 -7.28
CA ALA A 279 4.86 3.95 -7.78
C ALA A 279 5.99 3.14 -7.09
N VAL A 280 7.13 3.78 -6.85
CA VAL A 280 8.27 3.16 -6.17
C VAL A 280 7.96 2.93 -4.69
N VAL A 281 7.35 3.90 -4.02
CA VAL A 281 6.96 3.80 -2.61
C VAL A 281 5.96 2.67 -2.39
N ASN A 282 4.97 2.53 -3.26
CA ASN A 282 3.96 1.47 -3.13
C ASN A 282 4.56 0.07 -3.24
N ARG A 283 5.62 -0.12 -4.03
CA ARG A 283 6.32 -1.41 -4.19
C ARG A 283 7.35 -1.68 -3.10
N ALA A 284 7.81 -0.65 -2.39
CA ALA A 284 8.81 -0.79 -1.35
C ALA A 284 8.24 -1.42 -0.08
N ASP A 285 9.05 -2.21 0.62
CA ASP A 285 8.76 -2.69 1.97
C ASP A 285 9.25 -1.69 3.03
N VAL A 286 10.35 -0.96 2.74
CA VAL A 286 10.89 0.10 3.58
C VAL A 286 11.42 1.23 2.70
N VAL A 287 11.16 2.47 3.08
CA VAL A 287 11.67 3.67 2.40
C VAL A 287 12.84 4.26 3.18
N ILE A 288 13.97 4.51 2.52
CA ILE A 288 15.08 5.28 3.05
C ILE A 288 14.98 6.69 2.48
N LEU A 289 14.65 7.67 3.32
CA LEU A 289 14.60 9.07 2.94
C LEU A 289 15.93 9.74 3.32
N LEU A 290 16.74 10.06 2.29
CA LEU A 290 17.99 10.76 2.48
C LEU A 290 17.77 12.27 2.60
N ILE A 291 18.23 12.83 3.71
CA ILE A 291 18.18 14.26 4.02
C ILE A 291 19.62 14.73 4.19
N ASP A 292 20.03 15.74 3.43
CA ASP A 292 21.36 16.34 3.60
C ASP A 292 21.48 16.94 5.00
N ALA A 293 22.49 16.52 5.76
CA ALA A 293 22.63 16.91 7.17
C ALA A 293 22.85 18.42 7.35
N LYS A 294 23.51 19.09 6.39
CA LYS A 294 23.73 20.56 6.42
C LYS A 294 22.50 21.34 5.99
N GLU A 295 21.88 20.92 4.88
CA GLU A 295 20.74 21.64 4.31
C GLU A 295 19.44 21.41 5.10
N GLY A 296 19.33 20.25 5.76
CA GLY A 296 18.18 19.88 6.55
C GLY A 296 16.97 19.49 5.71
N LEU A 297 15.80 19.47 6.34
CA LEU A 297 14.53 19.05 5.78
C LEU A 297 13.97 20.07 4.77
N SER A 298 13.57 19.59 3.59
CA SER A 298 12.90 20.40 2.55
C SER A 298 11.42 20.02 2.42
N GLU A 299 10.63 20.88 1.76
CA GLU A 299 9.23 20.58 1.46
C GLU A 299 9.07 19.36 0.56
N GLN A 300 10.02 19.12 -0.37
CA GLN A 300 10.01 17.92 -1.19
C GLN A 300 10.21 16.64 -0.36
N ASP A 301 11.09 16.69 0.66
CA ASP A 301 11.29 15.55 1.57
C ASP A 301 10.03 15.26 2.37
N LYS A 302 9.30 16.29 2.80
CA LYS A 302 8.02 16.16 3.50
C LYS A 302 6.96 15.51 2.61
N LYS A 303 6.87 15.89 1.33
CA LYS A 303 5.94 15.29 0.37
C LYS A 303 6.24 13.80 0.16
N ILE A 304 7.50 13.43 -0.05
CA ILE A 304 7.91 12.03 -0.22
C ILE A 304 7.55 11.20 1.03
N ALA A 305 7.83 11.73 2.21
CA ALA A 305 7.49 11.03 3.46
C ALA A 305 5.98 10.90 3.65
N ALA A 306 5.19 11.92 3.28
CA ALA A 306 3.73 11.84 3.32
C ALA A 306 3.22 10.68 2.45
N PHE A 307 3.71 10.50 1.22
CA PHE A 307 3.37 9.37 0.37
C PHE A 307 3.71 8.03 1.00
N ALA A 308 4.88 7.92 1.65
CA ALA A 308 5.26 6.69 2.33
C ALA A 308 4.35 6.37 3.52
N VAL A 309 3.98 7.37 4.33
CA VAL A 309 3.05 7.23 5.46
C VAL A 309 1.67 6.81 4.99
N GLU A 310 1.16 7.44 3.93
CA GLU A 310 -0.14 7.09 3.34
C GLU A 310 -0.16 5.68 2.78
N ALA A 311 0.92 5.28 2.09
CA ALA A 311 1.09 3.89 1.64
C ALA A 311 1.34 2.91 2.81
N GLY A 312 1.43 3.41 4.05
CA GLY A 312 1.71 2.61 5.22
C GLY A 312 3.11 1.99 5.23
N ARG A 313 4.07 2.58 4.48
CA ARG A 313 5.44 2.06 4.40
C ARG A 313 6.31 2.67 5.50
N PRO A 314 7.06 1.85 6.26
CA PRO A 314 8.04 2.36 7.22
C PRO A 314 9.11 3.21 6.53
N VAL A 315 9.52 4.30 7.20
CA VAL A 315 10.53 5.22 6.69
C VAL A 315 11.70 5.29 7.65
N VAL A 316 12.93 5.18 7.13
CA VAL A 316 14.14 5.55 7.85
C VAL A 316 14.57 6.94 7.37
N LEU A 317 14.68 7.87 8.29
CA LEU A 317 15.22 9.21 8.02
C LEU A 317 16.75 9.16 8.11
N ALA A 318 17.43 9.18 6.96
CA ALA A 318 18.88 9.06 6.89
C ALA A 318 19.51 10.45 6.68
N LEU A 319 20.18 10.98 7.73
CA LEU A 319 20.98 12.20 7.64
C LEU A 319 22.26 11.90 6.88
N SER A 320 22.28 12.24 5.60
CA SER A 320 23.40 11.95 4.69
C SER A 320 24.51 13.01 4.78
N LYS A 321 25.68 12.67 4.22
CA LYS A 321 26.89 13.52 4.23
C LYS A 321 27.30 13.92 5.65
N TRP A 322 27.16 13.03 6.60
CA TRP A 322 27.44 13.27 8.00
C TRP A 322 28.92 13.65 8.25
N ASP A 323 29.82 13.19 7.38
CA ASP A 323 31.25 13.55 7.33
C ASP A 323 31.50 15.04 7.18
N THR A 324 30.52 15.78 6.66
CA THR A 324 30.62 17.24 6.48
C THR A 324 30.09 18.05 7.67
N MET A 325 29.53 17.39 8.69
CA MET A 325 29.04 18.02 9.89
C MET A 325 30.17 18.32 10.88
N PRO A 326 30.07 19.39 11.66
CA PRO A 326 31.06 19.66 12.71
C PRO A 326 31.13 18.52 13.73
N THR A 327 32.34 18.16 14.17
CA THR A 327 32.57 17.21 15.25
C THR A 327 32.27 17.87 16.59
N MET A 328 30.97 17.89 16.95
CA MET A 328 30.52 18.45 18.22
C MET A 328 29.88 17.34 19.07
N LYS A 329 30.09 17.45 20.40
CA LYS A 329 29.37 16.58 21.33
C LYS A 329 27.86 16.81 21.16
N ASN A 330 27.08 15.72 21.03
CA ASN A 330 25.64 15.75 20.84
C ASN A 330 25.13 16.31 19.47
N ALA A 331 26.00 16.42 18.45
CA ALA A 331 25.58 16.90 17.12
C ALA A 331 24.46 16.07 16.52
N PHE A 332 24.50 14.76 16.71
CA PHE A 332 23.46 13.85 16.21
C PHE A 332 22.13 14.05 16.94
N GLU A 333 22.16 14.14 18.26
CA GLU A 333 20.97 14.38 19.09
C GLU A 333 20.29 15.71 18.71
N ALA A 334 21.07 16.77 18.55
CA ALA A 334 20.57 18.07 18.15
C ALA A 334 19.94 18.02 16.72
N ALA A 335 20.60 17.38 15.77
CA ALA A 335 20.07 17.22 14.41
C ALA A 335 18.79 16.37 14.38
N ARG A 336 18.76 15.28 15.13
CA ARG A 336 17.57 14.41 15.29
C ARG A 336 16.40 15.16 15.91
N ASP A 337 16.64 15.92 16.99
CA ASP A 337 15.58 16.61 17.72
C ASP A 337 15.04 17.78 16.90
N ARG A 338 15.91 18.48 16.16
CA ARG A 338 15.52 19.49 15.17
C ARG A 338 14.65 18.87 14.07
N LEU A 339 15.03 17.70 13.54
CA LEU A 339 14.26 16.99 12.52
C LEU A 339 12.86 16.61 13.05
N ARG A 340 12.79 16.07 14.26
CA ARG A 340 11.51 15.69 14.92
C ARG A 340 10.62 16.89 15.18
N PHE A 341 11.18 18.03 15.52
CA PHE A 341 10.43 19.27 15.73
C PHE A 341 9.79 19.77 14.44
N PHE A 342 10.55 19.84 13.34
CA PHE A 342 10.03 20.32 12.05
C PHE A 342 9.21 19.28 11.29
N PHE A 343 9.29 18.01 11.70
CA PHE A 343 8.63 16.90 11.06
C PHE A 343 7.83 16.02 12.04
N GLY A 344 6.95 16.67 12.81
CA GLY A 344 6.18 16.02 13.88
C GLY A 344 5.40 14.78 13.43
N GLN A 345 4.91 14.76 12.18
CA GLN A 345 4.23 13.59 11.61
C GLN A 345 5.11 12.34 11.52
N MET A 346 6.43 12.51 11.45
CA MET A 346 7.43 11.45 11.38
C MET A 346 8.24 11.29 12.66
N ALA A 347 7.81 11.89 13.79
CA ALA A 347 8.54 11.84 15.06
C ALA A 347 8.80 10.40 15.56
N TYR A 348 7.97 9.44 15.13
CA TYR A 348 8.14 8.02 15.42
C TYR A 348 9.17 7.31 14.54
N ALA A 349 9.56 7.92 13.39
CA ALA A 349 10.49 7.30 12.46
C ALA A 349 11.92 7.28 13.02
N PRO A 350 12.68 6.20 12.81
CA PRO A 350 14.07 6.15 13.21
C PRO A 350 14.92 7.12 12.38
N VAL A 351 15.89 7.77 13.04
CA VAL A 351 16.86 8.66 12.41
C VAL A 351 18.24 8.01 12.48
N VAL A 352 18.95 7.98 11.35
CA VAL A 352 20.31 7.42 11.26
C VAL A 352 21.21 8.40 10.54
N ALA A 353 22.38 8.71 11.11
CA ALA A 353 23.41 9.51 10.44
C ALA A 353 24.31 8.59 9.61
N ILE A 354 24.58 8.98 8.36
CA ILE A 354 25.41 8.21 7.43
C ILE A 354 26.39 9.10 6.65
N SER A 355 27.57 8.58 6.37
CA SER A 355 28.43 9.03 5.30
C SER A 355 28.63 7.88 4.32
N ALA A 356 27.93 7.93 3.19
CA ALA A 356 28.08 6.93 2.15
C ALA A 356 29.47 6.97 1.48
N LYS A 357 30.15 8.12 1.54
CA LYS A 357 31.51 8.31 1.03
C LYS A 357 32.53 7.58 1.91
N GLU A 358 32.39 7.73 3.23
CA GLU A 358 33.31 7.13 4.21
C GLU A 358 32.87 5.75 4.71
N GLY A 359 31.73 5.24 4.22
CA GLY A 359 31.15 3.96 4.67
C GLY A 359 30.55 3.99 6.08
N GLN A 360 30.50 5.15 6.73
CA GLN A 360 30.03 5.26 8.11
C GLN A 360 28.51 5.17 8.23
N GLY A 361 28.02 4.45 9.24
CA GLY A 361 26.61 4.35 9.57
C GLY A 361 25.80 3.45 8.64
N ILE A 362 26.38 2.86 7.59
CA ILE A 362 25.67 2.03 6.62
C ILE A 362 25.15 0.74 7.25
N ASP A 363 25.96 0.05 8.05
CA ASP A 363 25.49 -1.16 8.76
C ASP A 363 24.34 -0.85 9.72
N ARG A 364 24.40 0.27 10.44
CA ARG A 364 23.31 0.75 11.30
C ARG A 364 22.03 1.06 10.50
N LEU A 365 22.17 1.69 9.33
CA LEU A 365 21.06 1.96 8.43
C LEU A 365 20.38 0.67 7.99
N MET A 366 21.16 -0.30 7.50
CA MET A 366 20.63 -1.57 7.03
C MET A 366 20.07 -2.43 8.17
N GLY A 367 20.68 -2.43 9.34
CA GLY A 367 20.12 -3.06 10.54
C GLY A 367 18.75 -2.46 10.91
N THR A 368 18.60 -1.14 10.78
CA THR A 368 17.33 -0.45 11.00
C THR A 368 16.28 -0.85 9.96
N VAL A 369 16.67 -0.95 8.69
CA VAL A 369 15.77 -1.41 7.60
C VAL A 369 15.25 -2.82 7.89
N VAL A 370 16.13 -3.77 8.22
CA VAL A 370 15.75 -5.16 8.54
C VAL A 370 14.81 -5.21 9.76
N SER A 371 15.10 -4.40 10.80
CA SER A 371 14.26 -4.31 11.99
C SER A 371 12.85 -3.78 11.66
N LEU A 372 12.76 -2.71 10.87
CA LEU A 372 11.47 -2.15 10.45
C LEU A 372 10.67 -3.13 9.59
N TYR A 373 11.32 -3.83 8.66
CA TYR A 373 10.67 -4.87 7.87
C TYR A 373 10.05 -5.96 8.76
N GLY A 374 10.81 -6.45 9.75
CA GLY A 374 10.29 -7.43 10.70
C GLY A 374 9.09 -6.93 11.50
N LYS A 375 9.15 -5.67 11.96
CA LYS A 375 8.03 -5.03 12.68
C LYS A 375 6.82 -4.79 11.78
N ALA A 376 7.04 -4.37 10.52
CA ALA A 376 5.95 -4.13 9.56
C ALA A 376 5.17 -5.41 9.22
N ASN A 377 5.82 -6.57 9.31
CA ASN A 377 5.20 -7.87 9.04
C ASN A 377 4.72 -8.61 10.30
N LYS A 378 4.65 -7.92 11.44
CA LYS A 378 4.21 -8.52 12.71
C LYS A 378 2.70 -8.72 12.74
N VAL A 379 2.29 -9.97 12.98
CA VAL A 379 0.90 -10.36 13.23
C VAL A 379 0.59 -10.21 14.72
N ILE A 380 -0.57 -9.64 15.02
CA ILE A 380 -1.07 -9.45 16.39
C ILE A 380 -2.38 -10.24 16.54
N GLU A 381 -2.41 -11.15 17.50
CA GLU A 381 -3.64 -11.89 17.81
C GLU A 381 -4.77 -10.97 18.23
N THR A 382 -5.97 -11.22 17.71
CA THR A 382 -7.16 -10.40 17.99
C THR A 382 -7.51 -10.40 19.49
N SER A 383 -7.34 -11.52 20.18
CA SER A 383 -7.54 -11.63 21.63
C SER A 383 -6.63 -10.69 22.41
N ARG A 384 -5.33 -10.72 22.11
CA ARG A 384 -4.32 -9.88 22.75
C ARG A 384 -4.54 -8.39 22.44
N LEU A 385 -4.91 -8.07 21.19
CA LEU A 385 -5.26 -6.70 20.83
C LEU A 385 -6.42 -6.17 21.65
N ASN A 386 -7.50 -6.96 21.79
CA ASN A 386 -8.68 -6.52 22.53
C ASN A 386 -8.46 -6.44 24.05
N GLN A 387 -7.63 -7.30 24.62
CA GLN A 387 -7.21 -7.18 26.02
C GLN A 387 -6.44 -5.86 26.25
N ALA A 388 -5.49 -5.53 25.39
CA ALA A 388 -4.74 -4.28 25.47
C ALA A 388 -5.68 -3.06 25.34
N VAL A 389 -6.58 -3.09 24.36
CA VAL A 389 -7.58 -2.04 24.14
C VAL A 389 -8.46 -1.83 25.37
N ALA A 390 -8.95 -2.90 26.01
CA ALA A 390 -9.74 -2.82 27.23
C ALA A 390 -8.94 -2.17 28.38
N ALA A 391 -7.67 -2.53 28.54
CA ALA A 391 -6.78 -1.93 29.53
C ALA A 391 -6.55 -0.42 29.26
N TRP A 392 -6.34 -0.02 28.00
CA TRP A 392 -6.16 1.40 27.65
C TRP A 392 -7.41 2.22 27.91
N MET A 393 -8.60 1.66 27.61
CA MET A 393 -9.88 2.31 27.86
C MET A 393 -10.17 2.48 29.36
N GLY A 394 -9.72 1.52 30.18
CA GLY A 394 -9.80 1.62 31.62
C GLY A 394 -8.87 2.68 32.21
N ALA A 395 -7.63 2.77 31.68
CA ALA A 395 -6.64 3.73 32.15
C ALA A 395 -6.85 5.16 31.61
N THR A 396 -7.32 5.29 30.38
CA THR A 396 -7.56 6.57 29.73
C THR A 396 -8.89 6.50 28.96
N PRO A 397 -10.02 6.69 29.67
CA PRO A 397 -11.34 6.63 29.05
C PRO A 397 -11.52 7.72 27.97
N PRO A 398 -12.37 7.48 26.97
CA PRO A 398 -12.71 8.48 25.97
C PRO A 398 -13.24 9.77 26.62
N PRO A 399 -13.05 10.93 25.96
CA PRO A 399 -13.59 12.20 26.45
C PRO A 399 -15.11 12.11 26.68
N ALA A 400 -15.56 12.49 27.88
CA ALA A 400 -16.96 12.41 28.30
C ALA A 400 -17.69 13.73 28.00
N GLY A 401 -17.93 14.04 26.73
CA GLY A 401 -18.74 15.20 26.32
C GLY A 401 -19.95 14.78 25.49
N PRO A 402 -21.01 15.60 25.37
CA PRO A 402 -22.23 15.26 24.65
C PRO A 402 -21.99 14.89 23.16
N ARG A 403 -20.96 15.48 22.55
CA ARG A 403 -20.57 15.23 21.15
C ARG A 403 -19.39 14.30 20.99
N THR A 404 -18.61 14.03 22.06
CA THR A 404 -17.39 13.24 22.04
C THR A 404 -17.53 11.86 22.71
N HIS A 405 -18.73 11.54 23.24
CA HIS A 405 -18.96 10.26 23.87
C HIS A 405 -19.10 9.13 22.86
N PHE A 406 -18.21 8.14 22.94
CA PHE A 406 -18.27 6.89 22.18
C PHE A 406 -17.84 5.72 23.04
N LYS A 407 -18.26 4.51 22.65
CA LYS A 407 -17.78 3.26 23.24
C LYS A 407 -17.01 2.48 22.17
N LEU A 408 -15.80 2.06 22.50
CA LEU A 408 -15.05 1.14 21.69
C LEU A 408 -15.49 -0.28 22.05
N ARG A 409 -15.90 -1.07 21.05
CA ARG A 409 -16.43 -2.43 21.24
C ARG A 409 -15.35 -3.48 21.09
N TYR A 410 -14.65 -3.45 19.98
CA TYR A 410 -13.53 -4.34 19.68
C TYR A 410 -12.65 -3.76 18.56
N ALA A 411 -11.47 -4.35 18.39
CA ALA A 411 -10.52 -3.99 17.36
C ALA A 411 -9.97 -5.24 16.68
N VAL A 412 -9.60 -5.10 15.41
CA VAL A 412 -8.93 -6.15 14.64
C VAL A 412 -7.76 -5.57 13.85
N GLN A 413 -6.70 -6.34 13.67
CA GLN A 413 -5.67 -6.07 12.69
C GLN A 413 -6.18 -6.58 11.33
N ALA A 414 -6.59 -5.65 10.45
CA ALA A 414 -7.18 -6.00 9.16
C ALA A 414 -6.12 -6.35 8.11
N PHE A 415 -4.94 -5.72 8.22
CA PHE A 415 -3.78 -5.97 7.34
C PHE A 415 -2.49 -5.92 8.15
N VAL A 416 -1.51 -6.67 7.69
CA VAL A 416 -0.19 -6.75 8.35
C VAL A 416 0.78 -5.76 7.71
N ASN A 417 0.81 -5.65 6.38
CA ASN A 417 1.69 -4.73 5.67
C ASN A 417 0.93 -4.11 4.48
N PRO A 418 0.42 -2.88 4.64
CA PRO A 418 0.59 -1.93 5.76
C PRO A 418 -0.11 -2.35 7.07
N GLN A 419 0.41 -1.91 8.22
CA GLN A 419 -0.20 -2.16 9.53
C GLN A 419 -1.51 -1.37 9.65
N ARG A 420 -2.64 -2.04 9.38
CA ARG A 420 -3.97 -1.44 9.41
C ARG A 420 -4.84 -2.10 10.48
N PHE A 421 -5.42 -1.26 11.35
CA PHE A 421 -6.30 -1.66 12.43
C PHE A 421 -7.68 -1.06 12.23
N ILE A 422 -8.72 -1.88 12.41
CA ILE A 422 -10.11 -1.42 12.39
C ILE A 422 -10.63 -1.46 13.83
N PHE A 423 -11.11 -0.32 14.29
CA PHE A 423 -11.76 -0.17 15.59
C PHE A 423 -13.26 0.01 15.40
N PHE A 424 -14.03 -0.86 16.01
CA PHE A 424 -15.48 -0.80 15.98
C PHE A 424 -15.98 0.00 17.17
N VAL A 425 -16.58 1.15 16.90
CA VAL A 425 -17.02 2.15 17.88
C VAL A 425 -18.49 2.48 17.70
N THR A 426 -19.15 2.99 18.73
CA THR A 426 -20.57 3.36 18.64
C THR A 426 -20.81 4.61 17.80
N ARG A 427 -19.85 5.54 17.76
CA ARG A 427 -19.89 6.82 17.02
C ARG A 427 -18.50 7.14 16.48
N PRO A 428 -18.18 6.75 15.23
CA PRO A 428 -16.88 7.03 14.62
C PRO A 428 -16.56 8.53 14.56
N GLU A 429 -17.55 9.36 14.30
CA GLU A 429 -17.48 10.82 14.21
C GLU A 429 -17.13 11.51 15.53
N ALA A 430 -17.39 10.85 16.65
CA ALA A 430 -17.09 11.38 17.98
C ALA A 430 -15.61 11.17 18.39
N VAL A 431 -14.86 10.35 17.66
CA VAL A 431 -13.45 10.06 17.95
C VAL A 431 -12.57 11.17 17.39
N THR A 432 -12.04 12.00 18.29
CA THR A 432 -11.16 13.12 17.93
C THR A 432 -9.83 12.64 17.35
N GLU A 433 -9.16 13.49 16.56
CA GLU A 433 -7.85 13.17 15.98
C GLU A 433 -6.78 12.95 17.06
N SER A 434 -6.87 13.68 18.19
CA SER A 434 -6.00 13.47 19.34
C SER A 434 -6.16 12.07 19.91
N TYR A 435 -7.39 11.55 20.00
CA TYR A 435 -7.65 10.22 20.50
C TYR A 435 -7.21 9.12 19.51
N ARG A 436 -7.36 9.37 18.21
CA ARG A 436 -6.79 8.49 17.16
C ARG A 436 -5.27 8.40 17.30
N SER A 437 -4.60 9.54 17.47
CA SER A 437 -3.15 9.59 17.70
C SER A 437 -2.73 8.85 18.97
N PHE A 438 -3.49 8.98 20.06
CA PHE A 438 -3.31 8.21 21.28
C PHE A 438 -3.38 6.70 21.02
N LEU A 439 -4.41 6.21 20.33
CA LEU A 439 -4.56 4.80 20.00
C LEU A 439 -3.40 4.28 19.14
N LYS A 440 -3.00 5.02 18.12
CA LYS A 440 -1.83 4.69 17.28
C LYS A 440 -0.55 4.56 18.12
N ASN A 441 -0.34 5.46 19.07
CA ASN A 441 0.83 5.42 19.94
C ASN A 441 0.78 4.26 20.92
N LYS A 442 -0.40 3.94 21.48
CA LYS A 442 -0.60 2.77 22.35
C LYS A 442 -0.31 1.47 21.59
N ILE A 443 -0.80 1.33 20.36
CA ILE A 443 -0.51 0.17 19.51
C ILE A 443 1.01 0.03 19.29
N ARG A 444 1.71 1.13 18.97
CA ARG A 444 3.17 1.09 18.77
C ARG A 444 3.91 0.60 20.00
N LEU A 445 3.59 1.16 21.16
CA LEU A 445 4.27 0.83 22.42
C LEU A 445 3.97 -0.61 22.87
N GLU A 446 2.70 -0.99 22.90
CA GLU A 446 2.27 -2.29 23.41
C GLU A 446 2.77 -3.46 22.57
N PHE A 447 2.77 -3.29 21.23
CA PHE A 447 3.11 -4.38 20.33
C PHE A 447 4.51 -4.24 19.71
N GLY A 448 5.32 -3.27 20.17
CA GLY A 448 6.69 -3.08 19.69
C GLY A 448 6.74 -2.73 18.19
N LEU A 449 5.80 -1.88 17.74
CA LEU A 449 5.72 -1.37 16.37
C LEU A 449 6.37 0.01 16.22
N ASP A 450 7.42 0.29 17.01
CA ASP A 450 8.17 1.54 16.91
C ASP A 450 8.75 1.71 15.51
N GLY A 451 8.58 2.89 14.95
CA GLY A 451 9.02 3.20 13.59
C GLY A 451 8.03 2.81 12.49
N ILE A 452 6.90 2.17 12.84
CA ILE A 452 5.92 1.71 11.86
C ILE A 452 4.75 2.72 11.74
N PRO A 453 4.36 3.13 10.52
CA PRO A 453 3.13 3.86 10.29
C PRO A 453 1.94 2.97 10.58
N ILE A 454 1.00 3.46 11.37
CA ILE A 454 -0.23 2.74 11.73
C ILE A 454 -1.40 3.43 11.08
N GLN A 455 -2.10 2.69 10.23
CA GLN A 455 -3.39 3.08 9.67
C GLN A 455 -4.48 2.65 10.63
N LEU A 456 -5.32 3.60 11.06
CA LEU A 456 -6.41 3.35 11.98
C LEU A 456 -7.73 3.74 11.31
N GLU A 457 -8.58 2.75 11.10
CA GLU A 457 -9.92 2.91 10.56
C GLU A 457 -10.94 2.77 11.69
N LEU A 458 -11.95 3.65 11.68
CA LEU A 458 -13.05 3.60 12.64
C LEU A 458 -14.31 3.16 11.90
N ARG A 459 -14.99 2.15 12.42
CA ARG A 459 -16.27 1.68 11.89
C ARG A 459 -17.35 1.72 12.94
N ALA A 460 -18.57 2.05 12.52
CA ALA A 460 -19.73 1.94 13.40
C ALA A 460 -19.97 0.48 13.79
N SER A 461 -20.08 0.20 15.09
CA SER A 461 -20.54 -1.11 15.54
C SER A 461 -22.03 -1.24 15.25
N ARG A 462 -22.47 -2.33 14.60
CA ARG A 462 -23.90 -2.61 14.46
C ARG A 462 -24.51 -2.69 15.87
N LYS A 463 -25.62 -1.97 16.10
CA LYS A 463 -26.46 -2.19 17.28
C LYS A 463 -26.87 -3.66 17.26
N ASP A 464 -26.71 -4.35 18.39
CA ASP A 464 -27.38 -5.61 18.62
C ASP A 464 -28.86 -5.39 18.30
N ARG A 465 -29.37 -6.01 17.24
CA ARG A 465 -30.80 -6.20 17.11
C ARG A 465 -31.11 -7.17 18.26
N GLN A 466 -31.69 -6.63 19.31
CA GLN A 466 -32.34 -7.44 20.33
C GLN A 466 -33.34 -8.33 19.58
N TRP A 467 -33.09 -9.63 19.68
CA TRP A 467 -34.11 -10.63 19.40
C TRP A 467 -35.15 -10.43 20.52
N GLY A 468 -36.27 -9.78 20.18
CA GLY A 468 -37.51 -9.78 20.96
C GLY A 468 -38.45 -10.78 20.32
#